data_cbdb5bac8020eaf874644df39d7cd052
#
_entry.id   cbdb5bac8020eaf874644df39d7cd052
#
_cell.length_a   1.000
_cell.length_b   1.000
_cell.length_c   1.000
_cell.angle_alpha   90.00
_cell.angle_beta   90.00
_cell.angle_gamma   90.00
#
_symmetry.space_group_name_H-M   'P 1'
#
loop_
_entity.id
_entity.type
_entity.pdbx_description
1 polymer ?
#
loop_
_entity_poly.entity_id
_entity_poly.type
_entity_poly.pdbx_seq_one_letter_code
_entity_poly.pdbx_strand_id
1 'polypeptide(L)'
;MRTDERLKTIFLVEDNRGDIRLIQEALKSTGVSCEVIVARDGMEAMAYLRQDGDYGDALRPDLILLDLNLPKKDGREVLAEIKADPDLQHIPI
;
A
#
# COMPACT_ATOMS: atom_id res chain seq x y z
N MET A 1 23.83 -9.76 -15.75
CA MET A 1 23.25 -8.63 -15.19
C MET A 1 21.81 -8.81 -14.86
N ARG A 2 21.35 -8.11 -13.94
CA ARG A 2 20.05 -8.18 -13.57
C ARG A 2 19.27 -7.41 -14.44
N THR A 3 18.22 -7.85 -14.84
CA THR A 3 17.40 -7.14 -15.76
C THR A 3 16.38 -6.28 -15.09
N ASP A 4 16.06 -6.53 -13.84
CA ASP A 4 15.06 -5.74 -13.16
C ASP A 4 15.65 -5.12 -11.91
N GLU A 5 16.09 -3.87 -12.06
CA GLU A 5 16.67 -3.12 -10.97
C GLU A 5 15.64 -2.21 -10.30
N ARG A 6 14.41 -2.23 -10.77
CA ARG A 6 13.38 -1.35 -10.24
C ARG A 6 13.03 -1.73 -8.81
N LEU A 7 12.85 -0.71 -7.98
CA LEU A 7 12.37 -0.93 -6.63
C LEU A 7 10.96 -1.47 -6.67
N LYS A 8 10.67 -2.42 -5.80
CA LYS A 8 9.31 -2.88 -5.61
C LYS A 8 8.59 -1.84 -4.75
N THR A 9 7.34 -1.56 -5.08
CA THR A 9 6.53 -0.61 -4.32
C THR A 9 5.56 -1.37 -3.44
N ILE A 10 5.66 -1.15 -2.14
CA ILE A 10 4.77 -1.75 -1.16
C ILE A 10 3.91 -0.66 -0.57
N PHE A 11 2.60 -0.81 -0.67
CA PHE A 11 1.65 0.16 -0.13
C PHE A 11 1.16 -0.36 1.21
N LEU A 12 1.54 0.34 2.27
CA LEU A 12 1.22 -0.04 3.63
C LEU A 12 0.08 0.84 4.14
N VAL A 13 -1.03 0.22 4.49
CA VAL A 13 -2.19 0.93 5.02
C VAL A 13 -2.29 0.61 6.51
N GLU A 14 -1.83 1.52 7.35
CA GLU A 14 -1.68 1.31 8.77
C GLU A 14 -1.66 2.66 9.48
N ASP A 15 -2.39 2.81 10.59
CA ASP A 15 -2.44 4.07 11.31
C ASP A 15 -1.52 4.12 12.54
N ASN A 16 -1.04 2.99 13.02
CA ASN A 16 -0.19 2.94 14.21
C ASN A 16 1.27 3.17 13.83
N ARG A 17 1.85 4.25 14.35
CA ARG A 17 3.22 4.62 14.00
C ARG A 17 4.26 3.57 14.37
N GLY A 18 4.07 2.92 15.51
CA GLY A 18 4.99 1.87 15.95
C GLY A 18 4.96 0.67 15.02
N ASP A 19 3.77 0.28 14.59
CA ASP A 19 3.62 -0.83 13.67
C ASP A 19 4.18 -0.49 12.29
N ILE A 20 3.97 0.75 11.83
CA ILE A 20 4.54 1.20 10.58
C ILE A 20 6.06 1.06 10.61
N ARG A 21 6.67 1.52 11.70
CA ARG A 21 8.11 1.48 11.84
C ARG A 21 8.65 0.05 11.88
N LEU A 22 7.97 -0.82 12.61
CA LEU A 22 8.37 -2.22 12.69
C LEU A 22 8.31 -2.90 11.34
N ILE A 23 7.26 -2.63 10.57
CA ILE A 23 7.11 -3.23 9.25
C ILE A 23 8.18 -2.69 8.32
N GLN A 24 8.45 -1.39 8.36
CA GLN A 24 9.47 -0.80 7.51
C GLN A 24 10.85 -1.39 7.82
N GLU A 25 11.15 -1.58 9.11
CA GLU A 25 12.43 -2.17 9.51
C GLU A 25 12.54 -3.64 9.11
N ALA A 26 11.44 -4.36 9.25
CA ALA A 26 11.42 -5.78 8.85
C ALA A 26 11.67 -5.91 7.34
N LEU A 27 11.07 -5.04 6.54
CA LEU A 27 11.28 -5.08 5.10
C LEU A 27 12.71 -4.75 4.73
N LYS A 28 13.32 -3.79 5.43
CA LYS A 28 14.72 -3.47 5.19
C LYS A 28 15.63 -4.66 5.49
N SER A 29 15.31 -5.41 6.53
CA SER A 29 16.16 -6.52 6.94
C SER A 29 16.12 -7.69 5.96
N THR A 30 15.14 -7.73 5.05
CA THR A 30 15.08 -8.81 4.07
C THR A 30 16.11 -8.64 2.96
N GLY A 31 16.69 -7.45 2.83
CA GLY A 31 17.63 -7.18 1.74
C GLY A 31 16.97 -6.92 0.40
N VAL A 32 15.65 -6.98 0.33
CA VAL A 32 14.93 -6.70 -0.91
C VAL A 32 14.81 -5.19 -1.08
N SER A 33 15.13 -4.71 -2.27
CA SER A 33 15.00 -3.30 -2.57
C SER A 33 13.52 -2.97 -2.74
N CYS A 34 12.97 -2.17 -1.84
CA CYS A 34 11.58 -1.78 -1.94
C CYS A 34 11.37 -0.36 -1.40
N GLU A 35 10.32 0.26 -1.92
CA GLU A 35 9.88 1.56 -1.45
C GLU A 35 8.55 1.33 -0.75
N VAL A 36 8.40 1.87 0.46
CA VAL A 36 7.18 1.71 1.23
C VAL A 36 6.41 3.03 1.22
N ILE A 37 5.21 3.01 0.69
CA ILE A 37 4.32 4.15 0.68
C ILE A 37 3.28 3.89 1.74
N VAL A 38 3.03 4.86 2.61
CA VAL A 38 2.15 4.66 3.76
C VAL A 38 0.89 5.50 3.63
N ALA A 39 -0.27 4.86 3.82
CA ALA A 39 -1.54 5.55 4.01
C ALA A 39 -2.00 5.24 5.42
N ARG A 40 -2.52 6.22 6.12
CA ARG A 40 -2.83 6.08 7.54
C ARG A 40 -4.31 5.93 7.84
N ASP A 41 -5.14 5.97 6.83
CA ASP A 41 -6.56 5.69 6.96
C ASP A 41 -7.10 5.20 5.62
N GLY A 42 -8.33 4.69 5.67
CA GLY A 42 -8.92 4.09 4.47
C GLY A 42 -9.26 5.08 3.38
N MET A 43 -9.56 6.33 3.75
CA MET A 43 -9.86 7.35 2.74
C MET A 43 -8.61 7.71 1.96
N GLU A 44 -7.50 7.91 2.66
CA GLU A 44 -6.22 8.18 2.00
C GLU A 44 -5.80 7.01 1.14
N ALA A 45 -6.01 5.78 1.63
CA ALA A 45 -5.64 4.59 0.88
C ALA A 45 -6.35 4.53 -0.47
N MET A 46 -7.65 4.77 -0.48
CA MET A 46 -8.40 4.70 -1.73
C MET A 46 -8.06 5.86 -2.66
N ALA A 47 -7.80 7.06 -2.11
CA ALA A 47 -7.38 8.18 -2.95
C ALA A 47 -6.06 7.86 -3.66
N TYR A 48 -5.11 7.28 -2.93
CA TYR A 48 -3.82 6.88 -3.53
C TYR A 48 -4.03 5.82 -4.62
N LEU A 49 -4.79 4.77 -4.30
CA LEU A 49 -4.96 3.66 -5.24
C LEU A 49 -5.73 4.06 -6.49
N ARG A 50 -6.67 4.99 -6.35
CA ARG A 50 -7.42 5.49 -7.49
C ARG A 50 -6.73 6.63 -8.21
N GLN A 51 -5.59 7.06 -7.68
CA GLN A 51 -4.80 8.15 -8.27
C GLN A 51 -5.60 9.45 -8.34
N ASP A 52 -6.36 9.70 -7.27
CA ASP A 52 -7.19 10.90 -7.17
C ASP A 52 -6.38 12.10 -6.68
N GLY A 53 -6.77 13.27 -7.10
CA GLY A 53 -6.20 14.54 -6.61
C GLY A 53 -4.69 14.57 -6.71
N ASP A 54 -4.02 14.77 -5.60
CA ASP A 54 -2.56 14.89 -5.56
C ASP A 54 -1.86 13.58 -5.90
N TYR A 55 -2.60 12.48 -5.97
CA TYR A 55 -2.01 11.17 -6.25
C TYR A 55 -2.08 10.79 -7.73
N GLY A 56 -2.32 11.76 -8.61
CA GLY A 56 -2.46 11.48 -10.04
C GLY A 56 -1.26 10.76 -10.65
N ASP A 57 -0.06 11.03 -10.11
CA ASP A 57 1.16 10.40 -10.62
C ASP A 57 1.63 9.23 -9.75
N ALA A 58 0.80 8.76 -8.82
CA ALA A 58 1.19 7.70 -7.93
C ALA A 58 1.42 6.39 -8.68
N LEU A 59 2.45 5.65 -8.25
CA LEU A 59 2.74 4.35 -8.86
C LEU A 59 1.78 3.30 -8.32
N ARG A 60 1.39 2.37 -9.18
CA ARG A 60 0.62 1.21 -8.72
C ARG A 60 1.52 0.34 -7.85
N PRO A 61 1.09 -0.09 -6.68
CA PRO A 61 1.93 -0.92 -5.83
C PRO A 61 2.05 -2.35 -6.35
N ASP A 62 3.14 -2.99 -6.00
CA ASP A 62 3.36 -4.40 -6.29
C ASP A 62 2.71 -5.28 -5.22
N LEU A 63 2.50 -4.73 -4.04
CA LEU A 63 1.92 -5.44 -2.91
C LEU A 63 1.23 -4.45 -1.99
N ILE A 64 0.09 -4.83 -1.44
CA ILE A 64 -0.62 -4.02 -0.45
C ILE A 64 -0.60 -4.77 0.88
N LEU A 65 -0.15 -4.10 1.94
CA LEU A 65 -0.25 -4.61 3.30
C LEU A 65 -1.33 -3.79 3.98
N LEU A 66 -2.42 -4.44 4.35
CA LEU A 66 -3.63 -3.75 4.78
C LEU A 66 -4.04 -4.14 6.19
N ASP A 67 -4.08 -3.15 7.08
CA ASP A 67 -4.68 -3.33 8.40
C ASP A 67 -6.19 -3.22 8.24
N LEU A 68 -6.92 -4.14 8.84
CA LEU A 68 -8.38 -4.15 8.74
C LEU A 68 -9.05 -3.21 9.74
N ASN A 69 -8.32 -2.72 10.74
CA ASN A 69 -8.87 -1.82 11.76
C ASN A 69 -8.38 -0.39 11.57
N LEU A 70 -8.90 0.29 10.57
CA LEU A 70 -8.46 1.64 10.23
C LEU A 70 -9.49 2.67 10.66
N PRO A 71 -9.04 3.92 10.94
CA PRO A 71 -9.98 5.00 11.15
C PRO A 71 -10.60 5.45 9.82
N LYS A 72 -11.65 6.21 9.91
CA LYS A 72 -12.41 6.80 8.79
C LYS A 72 -13.06 5.73 7.94
N LYS A 73 -12.32 5.09 7.03
CA LYS A 73 -12.87 4.04 6.20
C LYS A 73 -12.22 2.72 6.65
N ASP A 74 -13.03 1.78 7.09
CA ASP A 74 -12.57 0.50 7.59
C ASP A 74 -11.77 -0.27 6.53
N GLY A 75 -10.75 -0.99 6.97
CA GLY A 75 -9.92 -1.79 6.07
C GLY A 75 -10.71 -2.85 5.32
N ARG A 76 -11.79 -3.36 5.90
CA ARG A 76 -12.64 -4.33 5.21
C ARG A 76 -13.36 -3.70 4.04
N GLU A 77 -13.77 -2.44 4.20
CA GLU A 77 -14.37 -1.69 3.10
C GLU A 77 -13.35 -1.42 2.01
N VAL A 78 -12.12 -1.06 2.41
CA VAL A 78 -11.03 -0.84 1.46
C VAL A 78 -10.77 -2.12 0.67
N LEU A 79 -10.70 -3.26 1.35
CA LEU A 79 -10.47 -4.54 0.70
C LEU A 79 -11.58 -4.84 -0.31
N ALA A 80 -12.82 -4.62 0.07
CA ALA A 80 -13.96 -4.88 -0.82
C ALA A 80 -13.89 -3.99 -2.06
N GLU A 81 -13.54 -2.72 -1.89
CA GLU A 81 -13.43 -1.81 -3.02
C GLU A 81 -12.30 -2.18 -3.97
N ILE A 82 -11.16 -2.62 -3.40
CA ILE A 82 -10.03 -3.08 -4.22
C ILE A 82 -10.44 -4.29 -5.05
N LYS A 83 -11.11 -5.25 -4.42
CA LYS A 83 -11.50 -6.48 -5.10
C LYS A 83 -12.58 -6.24 -6.17
N ALA A 84 -13.36 -5.17 -6.02
CA ALA A 84 -14.40 -4.84 -6.99
C ALA A 84 -13.88 -3.96 -8.13
N ASP A 85 -12.68 -3.42 -8.03
CA ASP A 85 -12.16 -2.49 -9.03
C ASP A 85 -11.29 -3.24 -10.03
N PRO A 86 -11.65 -3.27 -11.32
CA PRO A 86 -10.88 -4.01 -12.33
C PRO A 86 -9.42 -3.57 -12.43
N ASP A 87 -9.13 -2.31 -12.10
CA ASP A 87 -7.77 -1.80 -12.19
C ASP A 87 -6.93 -2.16 -10.97
N LEU A 88 -7.55 -2.59 -9.89
CA LEU A 88 -6.86 -2.85 -8.63
C LEU A 88 -6.91 -4.30 -8.17
N GLN A 89 -7.92 -5.05 -8.62
CA GLN A 89 -8.20 -6.37 -8.06
C GLN A 89 -7.06 -7.38 -8.24
N HIS A 90 -6.17 -7.13 -9.18
CA HIS A 90 -5.06 -8.04 -9.43
C HIS A 90 -3.85 -7.80 -8.52
N ILE A 91 -3.84 -6.71 -7.76
CA ILE A 91 -2.70 -6.39 -6.89
C ILE A 91 -2.74 -7.32 -5.67
N PRO A 92 -1.66 -8.03 -5.35
CA PRO A 92 -1.62 -8.90 -4.18
C PRO A 92 -1.80 -8.11 -2.89
N ILE A 93 -2.55 -8.69 -1.96
CA ILE A 93 -2.78 -8.06 -0.66
C ILE A 93 -2.32 -9.01 0.44
#